data_f84ea3f3a0fdc24a0184144944a55add
#
_entry.id   f84ea3f3a0fdc24a0184144944a55add
#
_cell.length_a   1.000
_cell.length_b   1.000
_cell.length_c   1.000
_cell.angle_alpha   90.00
_cell.angle_beta   90.00
_cell.angle_gamma   90.00
#
_symmetry.space_group_name_H-M   'P 1'
#
loop_
_entity.id
_entity.type
_entity.pdbx_description
1 polymer ?
#
loop_
_entity_poly.entity_id
_entity_poly.type
_entity_poly.pdbx_seq_one_letter_code
_entity_poly.pdbx_strand_id
1 'polypeptide(L)'
;MQSGTEGLGAGWVQLPVLRRWVIWIFGLLSLIFGRADPVDAQSDPSPIPSGVALWHQSGPFGVATIRLPRGVVDTSRMERLEIRERDGRLFYPAMSWESMPVTGRPGRDPLVAGEGRILSRLRGAIRMAIDAVDPPSQLRIDFLFRGVEPLHLELVGDYSQRMKLTPQVVASDPYDSMVTRWWQSYSDQAQARLSRDDYPGVVDRYLLSMLARRMARTPQRWLPKVKIPGVTREDVASTLAMIAGFESQREAILEEVLEGVDSRQQPVLPLPESPRWEDPAIDLRAGGEEVSVEPMAEHVPIDCFYLRFGSFTNYLWFERRTAQGAGDLLPSLMLRGLDTETSGRMAERLQVRTTMVAKLFGDAVIEDVALMGLDLFFQDGPSLGVLFQARQMGLLRSSMERDRAEALAAGQSRAMREEKVEIEGEIVSLLTTPDHSVRSFLVSDASHLLVTSSRAVVERFIRVSQGRGPTLAQSPVFRLAREQLPPGPEDVLFGFFSPEFLRGLVSPHTQIELRRRLAARARLQAADMASLAARKEGVPEASIRSLDTLVRLRLLPESFSSVDGVGRVLTLGDRWVDPERGGLGHFLPIADMEVGKVTEEESAHYRKQADFYQNDWRQTDPLVFRMRRY
;
A
#
# COMPACT_ATOMS: atom_id res chain seq x y z
N MET A 1 -13.42 12.23 49.63
CA MET A 1 -12.14 12.25 50.36
C MET A 1 -11.09 11.63 49.46
N GLN A 2 -10.08 12.44 49.15
CA GLN A 2 -8.73 12.14 48.60
C GLN A 2 -8.65 11.24 47.35
N SER A 3 -8.44 11.73 46.13
CA SER A 3 -7.20 12.33 45.52
C SER A 3 -6.02 11.37 45.46
N GLY A 4 -5.70 10.98 44.25
CA GLY A 4 -4.48 10.25 43.89
C GLY A 4 -4.22 10.34 42.39
N THR A 5 -3.58 11.42 41.97
CA THR A 5 -3.00 11.64 40.65
C THR A 5 -1.58 11.12 40.63
N GLU A 6 -1.26 10.17 39.77
CA GLU A 6 0.11 9.83 39.32
C GLU A 6 0.04 9.70 37.81
N GLY A 7 0.63 10.50 36.96
CA GLY A 7 2.01 10.86 36.87
C GLY A 7 2.60 10.14 35.67
N LEU A 8 2.20 10.50 34.39
CA LEU A 8 2.85 10.02 33.17
C LEU A 8 4.19 10.74 33.01
N GLY A 9 5.29 10.04 33.30
CA GLY A 9 6.65 10.47 33.10
C GLY A 9 7.04 10.49 31.62
N ALA A 10 7.11 11.66 31.02
CA ALA A 10 7.76 11.89 29.75
C ALA A 10 9.28 11.82 29.95
N GLY A 11 9.93 10.82 29.38
CA GLY A 11 11.38 10.70 29.34
C GLY A 11 12.00 11.77 28.45
N TRP A 12 12.58 12.79 29.04
CA TRP A 12 13.40 13.78 28.36
C TRP A 12 14.79 13.21 28.12
N VAL A 13 15.18 13.08 26.86
CA VAL A 13 16.57 12.82 26.47
C VAL A 13 17.40 14.03 26.86
N GLN A 14 18.35 13.85 27.78
CA GLN A 14 19.29 14.89 28.21
C GLN A 14 20.19 15.27 27.02
N LEU A 15 20.06 16.49 26.54
CA LEU A 15 21.04 17.15 25.67
C LEU A 15 22.28 17.49 26.48
N PRO A 16 23.50 17.30 25.98
CA PRO A 16 24.72 17.51 26.73
C PRO A 16 24.86 18.97 27.20
N VAL A 17 25.29 19.12 28.45
CA VAL A 17 25.43 20.36 29.22
C VAL A 17 26.27 21.44 28.49
N LEU A 18 27.14 21.08 27.58
CA LEU A 18 27.98 22.01 26.80
C LEU A 18 27.18 23.02 25.93
N ARG A 19 25.98 22.66 25.44
CA ARG A 19 25.19 23.59 24.62
C ARG A 19 24.57 24.74 25.41
N ARG A 20 24.34 24.55 26.70
CA ARG A 20 23.80 25.61 27.60
C ARG A 20 24.84 26.67 27.95
N TRP A 21 26.12 26.32 28.07
CA TRP A 21 27.18 27.26 28.38
C TRP A 21 27.51 28.21 27.22
N VAL A 22 27.44 27.75 25.98
CA VAL A 22 27.67 28.56 24.78
C VAL A 22 26.61 29.66 24.64
N ILE A 23 25.36 29.37 24.93
CA ILE A 23 24.25 30.36 24.87
C ILE A 23 24.39 31.41 25.96
N TRP A 24 24.87 31.06 27.14
CA TRP A 24 25.12 32.02 28.24
C TRP A 24 26.30 32.95 27.98
N ILE A 25 27.37 32.47 27.36
CA ILE A 25 28.53 33.30 26.98
C ILE A 25 28.14 34.32 25.90
N PHE A 26 27.28 33.95 24.94
CA PHE A 26 26.76 34.88 23.93
C PHE A 26 25.81 35.95 24.55
N GLY A 27 25.00 35.57 25.51
CA GLY A 27 24.12 36.51 26.23
C GLY A 27 24.88 37.53 27.05
N LEU A 28 26.04 37.16 27.67
CA LEU A 28 26.86 38.06 28.47
C LEU A 28 27.70 39.02 27.60
N LEU A 29 28.16 38.58 26.44
CA LEU A 29 28.91 39.41 25.48
C LEU A 29 28.02 40.47 24.81
N SER A 30 26.74 40.23 24.62
CA SER A 30 25.79 41.21 24.07
C SER A 30 25.46 42.35 25.04
N LEU A 31 25.71 42.18 26.34
CA LEU A 31 25.48 43.21 27.39
C LEU A 31 26.68 44.13 27.60
N ILE A 32 27.86 43.74 27.13
CA ILE A 32 29.10 44.49 27.31
C ILE A 32 29.44 45.42 26.13
N PHE A 33 28.91 45.09 24.95
CA PHE A 33 29.12 45.93 23.75
C PHE A 33 27.82 46.62 23.34
N GLY A 34 27.72 47.90 23.61
CA GLY A 34 26.64 48.79 23.24
C GLY A 34 26.34 48.74 21.74
N ARG A 35 25.06 49.01 21.39
CA ARG A 35 24.53 49.17 20.05
C ARG A 35 25.50 49.89 19.13
N ALA A 36 26.03 49.19 18.16
CA ALA A 36 26.58 49.77 16.95
C ALA A 36 25.45 49.91 15.95
N ASP A 37 25.30 51.06 15.35
CA ASP A 37 24.35 51.36 14.28
C ASP A 37 24.55 50.38 13.11
N PRO A 38 23.47 50.07 12.34
CA PRO A 38 23.57 49.17 11.18
C PRO A 38 24.39 49.87 10.09
N VAL A 39 25.65 49.50 9.98
CA VAL A 39 26.44 49.76 8.78
C VAL A 39 25.84 48.89 7.66
N ASP A 40 25.45 49.56 6.56
CA ASP A 40 25.02 48.94 5.34
C ASP A 40 25.94 47.76 5.00
N ALA A 41 25.42 46.54 5.19
CA ALA A 41 26.04 45.33 4.69
C ALA A 41 25.93 45.35 3.18
N GLN A 42 26.97 45.75 2.51
CA GLN A 42 27.19 45.37 1.11
C GLN A 42 27.06 43.85 1.06
N SER A 43 25.99 43.39 0.37
CA SER A 43 25.71 42.00 0.13
C SER A 43 26.92 41.39 -0.57
N ASP A 44 27.65 40.53 0.13
CA ASP A 44 28.59 39.59 -0.50
C ASP A 44 27.85 38.91 -1.64
N PRO A 45 28.46 38.83 -2.82
CA PRO A 45 27.83 38.16 -3.96
C PRO A 45 27.46 36.75 -3.55
N SER A 46 26.17 36.44 -3.59
CA SER A 46 25.65 35.12 -3.25
C SER A 46 26.50 34.03 -3.92
N PRO A 47 27.04 33.06 -3.17
CA PRO A 47 27.96 32.07 -3.72
C PRO A 47 27.25 31.33 -4.88
N ILE A 48 27.86 31.43 -6.06
CA ILE A 48 27.31 30.85 -7.29
C ILE A 48 27.36 29.32 -7.16
N PRO A 49 26.24 28.59 -7.40
CA PRO A 49 26.23 27.14 -7.40
C PRO A 49 27.26 26.62 -8.43
N SER A 50 28.09 25.68 -8.02
CA SER A 50 29.02 25.02 -8.94
C SER A 50 28.45 23.67 -9.38
N GLY A 51 28.60 23.33 -10.67
CA GLY A 51 28.09 22.07 -11.20
C GLY A 51 28.95 21.52 -12.32
N VAL A 52 29.00 20.18 -12.41
CA VAL A 52 29.69 19.43 -13.46
C VAL A 52 28.71 18.39 -14.01
N ALA A 53 28.60 18.29 -15.32
CA ALA A 53 27.82 17.25 -15.99
C ALA A 53 28.72 16.47 -16.97
N LEU A 54 28.69 15.15 -16.90
CA LEU A 54 29.45 14.22 -17.71
C LEU A 54 28.52 13.30 -18.51
N TRP A 55 28.94 12.98 -19.74
CA TRP A 55 28.22 12.04 -20.60
C TRP A 55 29.18 10.97 -21.09
N HIS A 56 28.73 9.71 -21.12
CA HIS A 56 29.46 8.60 -21.68
C HIS A 56 28.85 8.15 -23.01
N GLN A 57 29.69 7.99 -24.06
CA GLN A 57 29.21 7.70 -25.41
C GLN A 57 28.43 6.41 -25.59
N SER A 58 28.66 5.40 -24.74
CA SER A 58 28.06 4.06 -24.87
C SER A 58 26.71 3.90 -24.14
N GLY A 59 26.21 4.92 -23.46
CA GLY A 59 24.99 4.80 -22.64
C GLY A 59 23.95 5.90 -22.88
N PRO A 60 22.68 5.68 -22.55
CA PRO A 60 21.62 6.67 -22.71
C PRO A 60 21.62 7.74 -21.61
N PHE A 61 22.49 7.61 -20.60
CA PHE A 61 22.51 8.48 -19.43
C PHE A 61 23.79 9.27 -19.29
N GLY A 62 23.64 10.52 -18.83
CA GLY A 62 24.71 11.30 -18.25
C GLY A 62 24.56 11.39 -16.73
N VAL A 63 25.60 11.84 -16.04
CA VAL A 63 25.62 12.08 -14.60
C VAL A 63 26.07 13.50 -14.30
N ALA A 64 25.43 14.16 -13.35
CA ALA A 64 25.82 15.51 -12.95
C ALA A 64 25.87 15.63 -11.43
N THR A 65 26.70 16.57 -10.98
CA THR A 65 26.82 16.98 -9.57
C THR A 65 26.66 18.49 -9.47
N ILE A 66 25.80 18.95 -8.57
CA ILE A 66 25.67 20.37 -8.18
C ILE A 66 26.04 20.50 -6.71
N ARG A 67 26.74 21.59 -6.36
CA ARG A 67 27.08 21.91 -4.98
C ARG A 67 26.48 23.26 -4.62
N LEU A 68 25.70 23.26 -3.53
CA LEU A 68 25.04 24.45 -2.99
C LEU A 68 25.62 24.75 -1.60
N PRO A 69 26.15 25.95 -1.37
CA PRO A 69 26.61 26.36 -0.04
C PRO A 69 25.50 26.39 0.98
N ARG A 70 25.79 26.11 2.26
CA ARG A 70 24.81 26.06 3.35
C ARG A 70 23.95 27.33 3.49
N GLY A 71 24.53 28.50 3.20
CA GLY A 71 23.80 29.78 3.28
C GLY A 71 22.69 29.97 2.23
N VAL A 72 22.67 29.10 1.19
CA VAL A 72 21.66 29.12 0.13
C VAL A 72 20.48 28.20 0.45
N VAL A 73 20.69 27.20 1.31
CA VAL A 73 19.67 26.21 1.69
C VAL A 73 19.54 26.16 3.21
N ASP A 74 18.36 26.50 3.72
CA ASP A 74 18.05 26.31 5.14
C ASP A 74 17.88 24.82 5.44
N THR A 75 18.72 24.27 6.31
CA THR A 75 18.70 22.86 6.69
C THR A 75 17.38 22.43 7.34
N SER A 76 16.66 23.35 7.98
CA SER A 76 15.34 23.08 8.58
C SER A 76 14.22 22.96 7.57
N ARG A 77 14.47 23.32 6.31
CA ARG A 77 13.48 23.38 5.21
C ARG A 77 13.86 22.58 3.97
N MET A 78 14.78 21.64 4.11
CA MET A 78 15.22 20.78 2.99
C MET A 78 14.09 20.09 2.25
N GLU A 79 12.98 19.79 2.93
CA GLU A 79 11.78 19.18 2.31
C GLU A 79 11.11 20.09 1.26
N ARG A 80 11.47 21.37 1.20
CA ARG A 80 10.92 22.33 0.26
C ARG A 80 11.84 22.65 -0.94
N LEU A 81 13.04 22.06 -1.00
CA LEU A 81 13.90 22.24 -2.17
C LEU A 81 13.40 21.35 -3.31
N GLU A 82 12.86 21.97 -4.33
CA GLU A 82 12.45 21.32 -5.57
C GLU A 82 13.44 21.62 -6.69
N ILE A 83 13.82 20.59 -7.41
CA ILE A 83 14.67 20.71 -8.60
C ILE A 83 13.81 20.43 -9.82
N ARG A 84 13.77 21.37 -10.75
CA ARG A 84 13.04 21.24 -12.00
C ARG A 84 14.01 21.32 -13.18
N GLU A 85 13.79 20.47 -14.17
CA GLU A 85 14.43 20.58 -15.47
C GLU A 85 13.41 21.18 -16.45
N ARG A 86 13.74 22.33 -17.06
CA ARG A 86 12.77 23.17 -17.78
C ARG A 86 12.30 22.57 -19.11
N ASP A 87 13.14 21.76 -19.74
CA ASP A 87 12.84 21.11 -21.02
C ASP A 87 12.11 19.78 -20.83
N GLY A 88 11.75 19.42 -19.57
CA GLY A 88 10.98 18.24 -19.21
C GLY A 88 11.75 16.93 -19.33
N ARG A 89 13.09 16.98 -19.37
CA ARG A 89 13.92 15.77 -19.43
C ARG A 89 13.88 14.99 -18.14
N LEU A 90 13.97 13.68 -18.28
CA LEU A 90 13.99 12.78 -17.16
C LEU A 90 15.30 12.85 -16.40
N PHE A 91 15.26 13.04 -15.09
CA PHE A 91 16.42 13.00 -14.22
C PHE A 91 16.09 12.37 -12.87
N TYR A 92 17.11 11.80 -12.20
CA TYR A 92 16.95 11.06 -10.94
C TYR A 92 17.91 11.66 -9.90
N PRO A 93 17.43 12.58 -9.04
CA PRO A 93 18.26 13.27 -8.07
C PRO A 93 18.52 12.43 -6.82
N ALA A 94 19.73 12.60 -6.25
CA ALA A 94 20.13 12.14 -4.93
C ALA A 94 20.83 13.27 -4.19
N MET A 95 20.39 13.59 -2.96
CA MET A 95 20.88 14.71 -2.18
C MET A 95 21.73 14.22 -0.99
N SER A 96 22.88 14.80 -0.77
CA SER A 96 23.74 14.46 0.36
C SER A 96 24.43 15.70 0.94
N TRP A 97 24.68 15.69 2.25
CA TRP A 97 25.49 16.72 2.88
C TRP A 97 26.96 16.30 2.86
N GLU A 98 27.80 17.18 2.35
CA GLU A 98 29.24 17.00 2.29
C GLU A 98 29.90 17.96 3.28
N SER A 99 30.67 17.44 4.25
CA SER A 99 31.49 18.27 5.12
C SER A 99 32.63 18.86 4.29
N MET A 100 32.77 20.18 4.30
CA MET A 100 33.91 20.80 3.62
C MET A 100 35.17 20.53 4.45
N PRO A 101 36.27 20.06 3.87
CA PRO A 101 37.54 20.02 4.56
C PRO A 101 37.90 21.45 4.99
N VAL A 102 38.25 21.63 6.25
CA VAL A 102 38.73 22.92 6.78
C VAL A 102 40.09 23.23 6.11
N THR A 103 40.02 23.63 4.84
CA THR A 103 41.22 24.12 4.12
C THR A 103 41.36 25.58 4.39
N GLY A 104 42.10 25.93 5.46
CA GLY A 104 42.41 27.33 5.69
C GLY A 104 43.44 27.54 6.77
N ARG A 105 44.69 27.66 6.40
CA ARG A 105 45.54 28.61 7.11
C ARG A 105 44.80 29.94 7.14
N PRO A 106 44.68 30.64 8.33
CA PRO A 106 44.02 31.94 8.37
C PRO A 106 44.74 32.84 7.37
N GLY A 107 44.08 33.09 6.23
CA GLY A 107 44.55 34.08 5.28
C GLY A 107 44.64 35.39 6.03
N ARG A 108 45.73 36.10 5.89
CA ARG A 108 45.86 37.48 6.35
C ARG A 108 44.76 38.26 5.63
N ASP A 109 43.71 38.56 6.34
CA ASP A 109 42.66 39.47 5.88
C ASP A 109 43.29 40.87 5.78
N PRO A 110 43.44 41.47 4.60
CA PRO A 110 44.14 42.73 4.42
C PRO A 110 43.39 43.92 5.02
N LEU A 111 42.14 43.75 5.45
CA LEU A 111 41.26 44.84 5.90
C LEU A 111 41.24 45.09 7.40
N VAL A 112 42.02 44.36 8.22
CA VAL A 112 42.04 44.55 9.67
C VAL A 112 43.39 45.10 10.11
N ALA A 113 43.75 46.29 9.64
CA ALA A 113 44.97 46.99 10.09
C ALA A 113 44.80 47.78 11.40
N GLY A 114 43.69 47.63 12.13
CA GLY A 114 43.40 48.42 13.35
C GLY A 114 42.97 47.64 14.61
N GLU A 115 42.68 46.36 14.54
CA GLU A 115 42.28 45.57 15.73
C GLU A 115 43.49 44.93 16.42
N GLY A 116 43.53 45.07 17.74
CA GLY A 116 44.63 44.53 18.55
C GLY A 116 44.82 43.03 18.35
N ARG A 117 46.08 42.58 18.25
CA ARG A 117 46.51 41.18 17.97
C ARG A 117 45.81 40.09 18.83
N ILE A 118 45.30 40.48 20.00
CA ILE A 118 44.59 39.57 20.94
C ILE A 118 43.17 39.30 20.48
N LEU A 119 42.44 40.32 20.02
CA LEU A 119 41.05 40.19 19.56
C LEU A 119 40.94 39.38 18.23
N SER A 120 41.88 39.54 17.31
CA SER A 120 41.91 38.76 16.08
C SER A 120 42.24 37.29 16.34
N ARG A 121 43.13 36.99 17.32
CA ARG A 121 43.41 35.61 17.75
C ARG A 121 42.22 34.97 18.46
N LEU A 122 41.50 35.73 19.29
CA LEU A 122 40.30 35.22 19.98
C LEU A 122 39.15 34.93 19.02
N ARG A 123 38.90 35.82 18.05
CA ARG A 123 37.93 35.58 16.96
C ARG A 123 38.29 34.35 16.13
N GLY A 124 39.58 34.19 15.80
CA GLY A 124 40.07 33.01 15.08
C GLY A 124 39.86 31.70 15.86
N ALA A 125 40.13 31.72 17.18
CA ALA A 125 39.94 30.59 18.05
C ALA A 125 38.44 30.24 18.25
N ILE A 126 37.56 31.24 18.39
CA ILE A 126 36.11 31.06 18.48
C ILE A 126 35.58 30.52 17.18
N ARG A 127 36.01 31.02 16.03
CA ARG A 127 35.59 30.52 14.72
C ARG A 127 36.02 29.06 14.50
N MET A 128 37.29 28.72 14.85
CA MET A 128 37.75 27.32 14.81
C MET A 128 36.97 26.41 15.76
N ALA A 129 36.57 26.90 16.94
CA ALA A 129 35.74 26.12 17.85
C ALA A 129 34.31 25.93 17.33
N ILE A 130 33.72 26.93 16.69
CA ILE A 130 32.40 26.82 16.01
C ILE A 130 32.48 25.86 14.83
N ASP A 131 33.52 25.99 13.98
CA ASP A 131 33.71 25.12 12.81
C ASP A 131 34.04 23.67 13.23
N ALA A 132 34.59 23.43 14.40
CA ALA A 132 34.83 22.10 14.95
C ALA A 132 33.53 21.43 15.49
N VAL A 133 32.58 22.24 16.00
CA VAL A 133 31.30 21.76 16.54
C VAL A 133 30.25 21.60 15.43
N ASP A 134 30.30 22.46 14.41
CA ASP A 134 29.39 22.47 13.29
C ASP A 134 30.20 22.79 11.99
N PRO A 135 30.89 21.81 11.43
CA PRO A 135 31.76 22.03 10.28
C PRO A 135 30.97 22.59 9.09
N PRO A 136 31.56 23.52 8.34
CA PRO A 136 30.91 24.07 7.16
C PRO A 136 30.54 22.90 6.22
N SER A 137 29.27 22.82 5.89
CA SER A 137 28.74 21.78 5.01
C SER A 137 28.12 22.40 3.77
N GLN A 138 28.21 21.69 2.66
CA GLN A 138 27.52 22.06 1.42
C GLN A 138 26.54 20.96 1.04
N LEU A 139 25.41 21.34 0.46
CA LEU A 139 24.48 20.38 -0.11
C LEU A 139 25.00 19.94 -1.48
N ARG A 140 25.29 18.67 -1.60
CA ARG A 140 25.60 18.04 -2.89
C ARG A 140 24.38 17.34 -3.44
N ILE A 141 24.08 17.61 -4.70
CA ILE A 141 23.01 16.96 -5.46
C ILE A 141 23.65 16.26 -6.63
N ASP A 142 23.70 14.93 -6.55
CA ASP A 142 24.09 14.10 -7.67
C ASP A 142 22.82 13.68 -8.42
N PHE A 143 22.82 13.65 -9.74
CA PHE A 143 21.66 13.16 -10.50
C PHE A 143 22.07 12.51 -11.81
N LEU A 144 21.35 11.43 -12.12
CA LEU A 144 21.40 10.80 -13.43
C LEU A 144 20.39 11.50 -14.34
N PHE A 145 20.75 11.76 -15.58
CA PHE A 145 19.86 12.40 -16.56
C PHE A 145 19.97 11.72 -17.93
N ARG A 146 18.95 11.91 -18.77
CA ARG A 146 18.91 11.37 -20.12
C ARG A 146 19.14 12.48 -21.16
N GLY A 147 19.85 12.14 -22.25
CA GLY A 147 20.13 13.07 -23.35
C GLY A 147 21.44 13.82 -23.19
N VAL A 148 22.01 14.27 -24.29
CA VAL A 148 23.35 14.89 -24.37
C VAL A 148 23.28 16.41 -24.40
N GLU A 149 22.11 16.99 -24.65
CA GLU A 149 21.92 18.43 -24.73
C GLU A 149 22.16 19.10 -23.37
N PRO A 150 22.40 20.43 -23.34
CA PRO A 150 22.56 21.17 -22.09
C PRO A 150 21.32 21.04 -21.19
N LEU A 151 21.54 20.90 -19.87
CA LEU A 151 20.51 20.85 -18.85
C LEU A 151 20.16 22.26 -18.40
N HIS A 152 18.88 22.60 -18.38
CA HIS A 152 18.37 23.87 -17.87
C HIS A 152 17.64 23.64 -16.54
N LEU A 153 18.39 23.76 -15.44
CA LEU A 153 17.91 23.45 -14.09
C LEU A 153 17.37 24.70 -13.41
N GLU A 154 16.26 24.54 -12.71
CA GLU A 154 15.68 25.54 -11.81
C GLU A 154 15.57 24.92 -10.42
N LEU A 155 16.29 25.53 -9.48
CA LEU A 155 16.23 25.18 -8.06
C LEU A 155 15.20 26.10 -7.42
N VAL A 156 14.09 25.51 -6.96
CA VAL A 156 12.97 26.24 -6.34
C VAL A 156 12.97 25.93 -4.85
N GLY A 157 13.16 27.00 -4.06
CA GLY A 157 13.15 26.98 -2.60
C GLY A 157 12.80 28.37 -2.09
N ASP A 158 13.36 28.80 -0.97
CA ASP A 158 13.23 30.17 -0.49
C ASP A 158 13.83 31.18 -1.47
N TYR A 159 14.77 30.72 -2.32
CA TYR A 159 15.33 31.48 -3.44
C TYR A 159 15.30 30.62 -4.71
N SER A 160 14.75 31.16 -5.80
CA SER A 160 14.78 30.50 -7.09
C SER A 160 16.11 30.80 -7.79
N GLN A 161 16.88 29.76 -8.11
CA GLN A 161 18.12 29.87 -8.86
C GLN A 161 18.04 29.07 -10.15
N ARG A 162 18.57 29.64 -11.23
CA ARG A 162 18.65 28.99 -12.54
C ARG A 162 20.10 28.72 -12.91
N MET A 163 20.36 27.52 -13.40
CA MET A 163 21.70 27.16 -13.89
C MET A 163 21.62 26.34 -15.17
N LYS A 164 22.62 26.51 -16.02
CA LYS A 164 22.80 25.72 -17.24
C LYS A 164 24.04 24.85 -17.07
N LEU A 165 23.87 23.53 -17.26
CA LEU A 165 24.99 22.58 -17.27
C LEU A 165 25.11 21.97 -18.65
N THR A 166 26.28 22.12 -19.27
CA THR A 166 26.59 21.48 -20.56
C THR A 166 27.36 20.19 -20.28
N PRO A 167 26.80 19.02 -20.66
CA PRO A 167 27.49 17.74 -20.47
C PRO A 167 28.80 17.69 -21.28
N GLN A 168 29.86 17.25 -20.61
CA GLN A 168 31.16 16.98 -21.26
C GLN A 168 31.23 15.49 -21.58
N VAL A 169 31.60 15.18 -22.83
CA VAL A 169 31.85 13.80 -23.26
C VAL A 169 33.20 13.36 -22.72
N VAL A 170 33.22 12.31 -21.92
CA VAL A 170 34.43 11.79 -21.27
C VAL A 170 34.59 10.29 -21.50
N ALA A 171 35.81 9.81 -21.43
CA ALA A 171 36.15 8.40 -21.31
C ALA A 171 35.86 7.92 -19.87
N SER A 172 35.83 6.61 -19.66
CA SER A 172 35.18 5.90 -18.52
C SER A 172 35.42 6.42 -17.10
N ASP A 173 36.65 6.69 -16.66
CA ASP A 173 36.96 6.79 -15.23
C ASP A 173 36.22 7.87 -14.41
N PRO A 174 36.15 9.15 -14.80
CA PRO A 174 35.45 10.15 -14.03
C PRO A 174 33.91 9.93 -14.05
N TYR A 175 33.39 9.43 -15.16
CA TYR A 175 31.95 9.11 -15.30
C TYR A 175 31.56 7.96 -14.36
N ASP A 176 32.29 6.83 -14.38
CA ASP A 176 32.00 5.64 -13.58
C ASP A 176 32.06 5.93 -12.06
N SER A 177 33.00 6.75 -11.65
CA SER A 177 33.14 7.22 -10.28
C SER A 177 31.93 8.05 -9.83
N MET A 178 31.47 8.98 -10.68
CA MET A 178 30.28 9.80 -10.38
C MET A 178 29.00 8.96 -10.38
N VAL A 179 28.83 8.05 -11.32
CA VAL A 179 27.68 7.11 -11.37
C VAL A 179 27.64 6.22 -10.13
N THR A 180 28.79 5.68 -9.69
CA THR A 180 28.87 4.83 -8.50
C THR A 180 28.45 5.60 -7.25
N ARG A 181 28.93 6.83 -7.07
CA ARG A 181 28.57 7.69 -5.96
C ARG A 181 27.08 8.08 -6.00
N TRP A 182 26.58 8.47 -7.17
CA TRP A 182 25.16 8.77 -7.36
C TRP A 182 24.29 7.56 -7.00
N TRP A 183 24.64 6.36 -7.50
CA TRP A 183 23.90 5.13 -7.23
C TRP A 183 23.82 4.82 -5.74
N GLN A 184 24.94 4.93 -5.04
CA GLN A 184 24.97 4.73 -3.59
C GLN A 184 24.05 5.70 -2.87
N SER A 185 24.18 7.00 -3.14
CA SER A 185 23.34 8.02 -2.50
C SER A 185 21.85 7.85 -2.87
N TYR A 186 21.54 7.50 -4.11
CA TYR A 186 20.17 7.29 -4.58
C TYR A 186 19.53 6.06 -3.94
N SER A 187 20.24 4.93 -3.89
CA SER A 187 19.76 3.70 -3.28
C SER A 187 19.55 3.85 -1.77
N ASP A 188 20.48 4.49 -1.05
CA ASP A 188 20.36 4.74 0.39
C ASP A 188 19.13 5.61 0.72
N GLN A 189 18.87 6.65 -0.06
CA GLN A 189 17.70 7.50 0.11
C GLN A 189 16.39 6.78 -0.22
N ALA A 190 16.37 6.00 -1.29
CA ALA A 190 15.20 5.19 -1.64
C ALA A 190 14.90 4.17 -0.52
N GLN A 191 15.92 3.52 0.03
CA GLN A 191 15.77 2.61 1.17
C GLN A 191 15.27 3.31 2.43
N ALA A 192 15.78 4.51 2.72
CA ALA A 192 15.30 5.31 3.85
C ALA A 192 13.81 5.67 3.71
N ARG A 193 13.33 5.94 2.48
CA ARG A 193 11.89 6.13 2.21
C ARG A 193 11.11 4.83 2.37
N LEU A 194 11.61 3.72 1.82
CA LEU A 194 10.99 2.39 1.90
C LEU A 194 10.91 1.84 3.33
N SER A 195 11.77 2.32 4.24
CA SER A 195 11.73 1.92 5.67
C SER A 195 10.61 2.58 6.47
N ARG A 196 9.89 3.55 5.90
CA ARG A 196 8.74 4.20 6.55
C ARG A 196 7.51 3.32 6.37
N ASP A 197 6.86 2.96 7.47
CA ASP A 197 5.74 1.99 7.51
C ASP A 197 4.51 2.43 6.71
N ASP A 198 4.32 3.73 6.49
CA ASP A 198 3.20 4.34 5.78
C ASP A 198 3.46 4.57 4.28
N TYR A 199 4.66 4.24 3.80
CA TYR A 199 5.07 4.53 2.42
C TYR A 199 4.81 3.32 1.49
N PRO A 200 4.02 3.49 0.38
CA PRO A 200 3.65 2.36 -0.49
C PRO A 200 4.82 1.69 -1.19
N GLY A 201 5.90 2.40 -1.46
CA GLY A 201 7.17 1.88 -1.94
C GLY A 201 7.22 1.34 -3.38
N VAL A 202 6.09 1.19 -4.07
CA VAL A 202 6.03 0.58 -5.41
C VAL A 202 6.89 1.32 -6.43
N VAL A 203 6.81 2.66 -6.43
CA VAL A 203 7.55 3.51 -7.37
C VAL A 203 9.06 3.43 -7.10
N ASP A 204 9.49 3.58 -5.85
CA ASP A 204 10.92 3.50 -5.49
C ASP A 204 11.51 2.13 -5.80
N ARG A 205 10.79 1.04 -5.49
CA ARG A 205 11.22 -0.33 -5.83
C ARG A 205 11.36 -0.52 -7.33
N TYR A 206 10.36 -0.07 -8.09
CA TYR A 206 10.43 -0.13 -9.55
C TYR A 206 11.63 0.67 -10.09
N LEU A 207 11.81 1.93 -9.65
CA LEU A 207 12.90 2.78 -10.10
C LEU A 207 14.27 2.20 -9.75
N LEU A 208 14.46 1.70 -8.52
CA LEU A 208 15.69 1.03 -8.11
C LEU A 208 16.02 -0.18 -9.01
N SER A 209 15.05 -1.06 -9.22
CA SER A 209 15.24 -2.26 -10.06
C SER A 209 15.49 -1.88 -11.53
N MET A 210 14.71 -0.96 -12.08
CA MET A 210 14.85 -0.51 -13.47
C MET A 210 16.20 0.19 -13.71
N LEU A 211 16.61 1.11 -12.83
CA LEU A 211 17.89 1.81 -12.94
C LEU A 211 19.07 0.85 -12.73
N ALA A 212 18.99 -0.06 -11.75
CA ALA A 212 19.99 -1.10 -11.54
C ALA A 212 20.23 -1.93 -12.82
N ARG A 213 19.14 -2.37 -13.46
CA ARG A 213 19.19 -3.16 -14.70
C ARG A 213 19.79 -2.37 -15.86
N ARG A 214 19.41 -1.11 -16.01
CA ARG A 214 19.90 -0.23 -17.08
C ARG A 214 21.36 0.18 -16.90
N MET A 215 21.82 0.30 -15.65
CA MET A 215 23.18 0.69 -15.29
C MET A 215 24.10 -0.51 -15.00
N ALA A 216 23.62 -1.74 -15.19
CA ALA A 216 24.32 -2.99 -14.85
C ALA A 216 24.84 -2.98 -13.39
N ARG A 217 24.00 -2.52 -12.44
CA ARG A 217 24.26 -2.48 -11.00
C ARG A 217 23.43 -3.55 -10.28
N THR A 218 23.93 -4.04 -9.15
CA THR A 218 23.18 -4.95 -8.30
C THR A 218 22.26 -4.13 -7.39
N PRO A 219 20.94 -4.33 -7.40
CA PRO A 219 20.06 -3.70 -6.43
C PRO A 219 20.34 -4.27 -5.04
N GLN A 220 20.27 -3.42 -4.03
CA GLN A 220 20.39 -3.85 -2.65
C GLN A 220 19.06 -4.45 -2.21
N ARG A 221 19.02 -5.70 -1.79
CA ARG A 221 17.80 -6.37 -1.29
C ARG A 221 17.34 -5.74 0.00
N TRP A 222 16.08 -5.39 0.04
CA TRP A 222 15.42 -4.90 1.24
C TRP A 222 14.26 -5.84 1.62
N LEU A 223 14.34 -6.40 2.82
CA LEU A 223 13.27 -7.20 3.41
C LEU A 223 12.53 -6.36 4.45
N PRO A 224 11.24 -6.08 4.28
CA PRO A 224 10.46 -5.33 5.25
C PRO A 224 10.39 -6.08 6.58
N LYS A 225 10.68 -5.39 7.67
CA LYS A 225 10.34 -5.87 9.01
C LYS A 225 8.90 -5.45 9.29
N VAL A 226 7.96 -6.41 9.19
CA VAL A 226 6.58 -6.16 9.58
C VAL A 226 6.53 -5.98 11.09
N LYS A 227 6.25 -4.75 11.52
CA LYS A 227 5.79 -4.46 12.88
C LYS A 227 4.33 -4.05 12.77
N ILE A 228 3.47 -4.73 13.53
CA ILE A 228 2.07 -4.30 13.69
C ILE A 228 2.06 -3.30 14.85
N PRO A 229 1.90 -1.98 14.59
CA PRO A 229 1.91 -0.99 15.66
C PRO A 229 0.72 -1.14 16.60
N GLY A 230 0.93 -1.02 17.89
CA GLY A 230 -0.16 -0.91 18.87
C GLY A 230 -0.78 -2.20 19.37
N VAL A 231 -0.36 -3.37 18.91
CA VAL A 231 -0.86 -4.66 19.40
C VAL A 231 0.09 -5.20 20.46
N THR A 232 -0.33 -5.15 21.72
CA THR A 232 0.47 -5.56 22.89
C THR A 232 0.15 -6.97 23.39
N ARG A 233 -0.93 -7.61 22.89
CA ARG A 233 -1.30 -8.99 23.22
C ARG A 233 -0.85 -9.92 22.11
N GLU A 234 0.00 -10.88 22.43
CA GLU A 234 0.55 -11.85 21.47
C GLU A 234 -0.55 -12.62 20.73
N ASP A 235 -1.65 -13.00 21.40
CA ASP A 235 -2.76 -13.77 20.81
C ASP A 235 -3.53 -12.99 19.74
N VAL A 236 -3.84 -11.70 20.01
CA VAL A 236 -4.53 -10.82 19.03
C VAL A 236 -3.60 -10.42 17.91
N ALA A 237 -2.30 -10.21 18.22
CA ALA A 237 -1.29 -9.89 17.22
C ALA A 237 -1.12 -11.02 16.20
N SER A 238 -1.12 -12.27 16.65
CA SER A 238 -0.98 -13.43 15.78
C SER A 238 -2.19 -13.60 14.85
N THR A 239 -3.41 -13.41 15.36
CA THR A 239 -4.63 -13.47 14.53
C THR A 239 -4.72 -12.32 13.53
N LEU A 240 -4.35 -11.10 13.93
CA LEU A 240 -4.27 -9.98 13.01
C LEU A 240 -3.15 -10.16 11.97
N ALA A 241 -2.03 -10.78 12.35
CA ALA A 241 -0.97 -11.13 11.41
C ALA A 241 -1.42 -12.18 10.38
N MET A 242 -2.33 -13.10 10.73
CA MET A 242 -2.96 -14.03 9.79
C MET A 242 -3.82 -13.27 8.77
N ILE A 243 -4.62 -12.34 9.24
CA ILE A 243 -5.52 -11.55 8.40
C ILE A 243 -4.73 -10.56 7.54
N ALA A 244 -3.67 -9.94 8.09
CA ALA A 244 -2.89 -8.88 7.48
C ALA A 244 -1.53 -9.33 6.89
N GLY A 245 -1.10 -10.56 7.11
CA GLY A 245 0.22 -11.09 6.72
C GLY A 245 0.50 -11.06 5.20
N PHE A 246 -0.55 -10.91 4.39
CA PHE A 246 -0.40 -10.77 2.95
C PHE A 246 0.30 -9.46 2.51
N GLU A 247 0.28 -8.42 3.34
CA GLU A 247 0.97 -7.16 3.01
C GLU A 247 2.50 -7.32 3.00
N SER A 248 3.05 -8.11 3.92
CA SER A 248 4.49 -8.42 3.91
C SER A 248 4.89 -9.28 2.71
N GLN A 249 4.03 -10.22 2.33
CA GLN A 249 4.24 -11.05 1.15
C GLN A 249 4.17 -10.22 -0.14
N ARG A 250 3.28 -9.21 -0.20
CA ARG A 250 3.14 -8.31 -1.36
C ARG A 250 4.45 -7.62 -1.73
N GLU A 251 5.16 -7.08 -0.75
CA GLU A 251 6.41 -6.37 -0.98
C GLU A 251 7.53 -7.32 -1.43
N ALA A 252 7.64 -8.48 -0.80
CA ALA A 252 8.63 -9.49 -1.19
C ALA A 252 8.38 -10.02 -2.61
N ILE A 253 7.13 -10.29 -2.96
CA ILE A 253 6.75 -10.77 -4.29
C ILE A 253 6.98 -9.68 -5.37
N LEU A 254 6.71 -8.41 -5.05
CA LEU A 254 7.03 -7.32 -5.97
C LEU A 254 8.53 -7.26 -6.27
N GLU A 255 9.37 -7.44 -5.26
CA GLU A 255 10.83 -7.48 -5.43
C GLU A 255 11.27 -8.68 -6.29
N GLU A 256 10.74 -9.89 -6.01
CA GLU A 256 10.97 -11.10 -6.82
C GLU A 256 10.61 -10.88 -8.30
N VAL A 257 9.44 -10.28 -8.57
CA VAL A 257 8.97 -9.98 -9.92
C VAL A 257 9.86 -8.96 -10.62
N LEU A 258 10.29 -7.91 -9.91
CA LEU A 258 11.17 -6.88 -10.46
C LEU A 258 12.61 -7.38 -10.68
N GLU A 259 13.08 -8.34 -9.89
CA GLU A 259 14.36 -9.02 -10.11
C GLU A 259 14.33 -10.00 -11.29
N GLY A 260 13.13 -10.38 -11.75
CA GLY A 260 12.96 -11.28 -12.89
C GLY A 260 13.12 -12.75 -12.52
N VAL A 261 12.89 -13.13 -11.27
CA VAL A 261 12.89 -14.54 -10.85
C VAL A 261 11.80 -15.28 -11.62
N ASP A 262 12.19 -16.26 -12.42
CA ASP A 262 11.27 -17.05 -13.24
C ASP A 262 11.11 -18.46 -12.68
N SER A 263 9.88 -18.78 -12.27
CA SER A 263 9.49 -20.11 -11.76
C SER A 263 8.89 -21.04 -12.84
N ARG A 264 9.06 -20.73 -14.14
CA ARG A 264 8.36 -21.40 -15.26
C ARG A 264 8.71 -22.87 -15.48
N GLN A 265 9.85 -23.36 -15.01
CA GLN A 265 10.37 -24.70 -15.30
C GLN A 265 10.34 -25.66 -14.09
N GLN A 266 9.53 -25.39 -13.08
CA GLN A 266 9.50 -26.22 -11.88
C GLN A 266 8.60 -27.43 -12.05
N PRO A 267 8.91 -28.56 -11.37
CA PRO A 267 8.03 -29.72 -11.29
C PRO A 267 6.64 -29.33 -10.79
N VAL A 268 5.62 -30.02 -11.31
CA VAL A 268 4.23 -29.76 -10.96
C VAL A 268 3.75 -30.84 -9.99
N LEU A 269 3.36 -30.44 -8.79
CA LEU A 269 2.91 -31.29 -7.69
C LEU A 269 1.41 -31.16 -7.46
N PRO A 270 0.77 -32.13 -6.78
CA PRO A 270 -0.59 -31.97 -6.28
C PRO A 270 -0.62 -30.89 -5.18
N LEU A 271 -1.83 -30.37 -4.91
CA LEU A 271 -2.05 -29.42 -3.83
C LEU A 271 -1.63 -30.02 -2.48
N PRO A 272 -0.85 -29.30 -1.64
CA PRO A 272 -0.49 -29.77 -0.29
C PRO A 272 -1.71 -29.96 0.62
N GLU A 273 -1.57 -30.80 1.63
CA GLU A 273 -2.61 -30.97 2.65
C GLU A 273 -2.74 -29.74 3.55
N SER A 274 -3.95 -29.47 4.03
CA SER A 274 -4.20 -28.46 5.06
C SER A 274 -3.63 -28.88 6.42
N PRO A 275 -3.27 -27.92 7.30
CA PRO A 275 -2.95 -28.21 8.68
C PRO A 275 -4.08 -28.98 9.38
N ARG A 276 -3.74 -29.77 10.37
CA ARG A 276 -4.73 -30.46 11.20
C ARG A 276 -5.16 -29.50 12.33
N TRP A 277 -6.45 -29.25 12.39
CA TRP A 277 -7.04 -28.37 13.38
C TRP A 277 -7.68 -29.15 14.51
N GLU A 278 -7.62 -28.60 15.71
CA GLU A 278 -8.36 -29.10 16.87
C GLU A 278 -9.59 -28.21 17.06
N ASP A 279 -10.77 -28.83 17.19
CA ASP A 279 -11.97 -28.06 17.50
C ASP A 279 -11.96 -27.67 19.00
N PRO A 280 -12.30 -26.42 19.33
CA PRO A 280 -12.38 -26.00 20.73
C PRO A 280 -13.45 -26.82 21.47
N ALA A 281 -13.13 -27.30 22.66
CA ALA A 281 -14.10 -27.92 23.53
C ALA A 281 -15.07 -26.85 24.04
N ILE A 282 -16.29 -26.80 23.47
CA ILE A 282 -17.31 -25.82 23.83
C ILE A 282 -18.27 -26.46 24.81
N ASP A 283 -18.24 -25.99 26.04
CA ASP A 283 -19.23 -26.32 27.05
C ASP A 283 -20.37 -25.27 26.97
N LEU A 284 -21.35 -25.52 26.10
CA LEU A 284 -22.60 -24.77 26.13
C LEU A 284 -23.27 -25.09 27.46
N ARG A 285 -23.36 -24.09 28.36
CA ARG A 285 -23.92 -24.27 29.70
C ARG A 285 -25.18 -25.12 29.66
N ALA A 286 -25.17 -26.19 30.43
CA ALA A 286 -26.28 -27.14 30.58
C ALA A 286 -27.51 -26.52 31.29
N GLY A 287 -27.83 -25.27 31.03
CA GLY A 287 -28.80 -24.45 31.70
C GLY A 287 -29.87 -23.86 30.78
N GLY A 288 -30.56 -24.69 30.05
CA GLY A 288 -32.00 -24.57 29.78
C GLY A 288 -32.57 -23.39 28.99
N GLU A 289 -31.93 -22.27 28.82
CA GLU A 289 -32.43 -21.18 27.98
C GLU A 289 -31.87 -21.32 26.56
N GLU A 290 -32.78 -21.36 25.58
CA GLU A 290 -32.45 -21.40 24.17
C GLU A 290 -31.76 -20.08 23.79
N VAL A 291 -30.49 -20.15 23.36
CA VAL A 291 -29.73 -18.98 22.94
C VAL A 291 -30.43 -18.33 21.74
N SER A 292 -30.85 -17.09 21.91
CA SER A 292 -31.50 -16.32 20.84
C SER A 292 -30.48 -16.01 19.73
N VAL A 293 -30.70 -16.58 18.56
CA VAL A 293 -29.94 -16.38 17.34
C VAL A 293 -30.82 -15.68 16.32
N GLU A 294 -30.27 -14.70 15.62
CA GLU A 294 -31.02 -14.00 14.56
C GLU A 294 -31.30 -14.90 13.35
N PRO A 295 -32.48 -14.75 12.70
CA PRO A 295 -32.86 -15.58 11.54
C PRO A 295 -31.88 -15.48 10.36
N MET A 296 -31.22 -14.33 10.17
CA MET A 296 -30.21 -14.11 9.14
C MET A 296 -29.07 -15.14 9.20
N ALA A 297 -28.65 -15.57 10.42
CA ALA A 297 -27.59 -16.54 10.61
C ALA A 297 -27.91 -17.95 10.11
N GLU A 298 -29.18 -18.28 9.88
CA GLU A 298 -29.63 -19.53 9.25
C GLU A 298 -29.34 -19.58 7.75
N HIS A 299 -29.10 -18.41 7.14
CA HIS A 299 -28.82 -18.27 5.71
C HIS A 299 -27.36 -17.94 5.39
N VAL A 300 -26.52 -17.87 6.42
CA VAL A 300 -25.08 -17.63 6.27
C VAL A 300 -24.29 -18.92 6.45
N PRO A 301 -23.50 -19.32 5.43
CA PRO A 301 -22.63 -20.49 5.54
C PRO A 301 -21.61 -20.35 6.67
N ILE A 302 -21.31 -21.48 7.35
CA ILE A 302 -20.43 -21.49 8.54
C ILE A 302 -19.00 -21.00 8.25
N ASP A 303 -18.51 -21.18 7.03
CA ASP A 303 -17.17 -20.80 6.57
C ASP A 303 -17.09 -19.38 5.98
N CYS A 304 -18.16 -18.59 6.11
CA CYS A 304 -18.18 -17.17 5.78
C CYS A 304 -17.91 -16.29 7.01
N PHE A 305 -17.23 -15.15 6.80
CA PHE A 305 -17.32 -14.08 7.78
C PHE A 305 -18.73 -13.46 7.75
N TYR A 306 -19.15 -12.88 8.87
CA TYR A 306 -20.48 -12.33 9.03
C TYR A 306 -20.44 -10.97 9.73
N LEU A 307 -20.95 -9.92 9.06
CA LEU A 307 -21.07 -8.57 9.59
C LEU A 307 -22.53 -8.14 9.47
N ARG A 308 -23.29 -8.21 10.57
CA ARG A 308 -24.71 -7.90 10.61
C ARG A 308 -24.95 -6.48 11.11
N PHE A 309 -25.86 -5.77 10.48
CA PHE A 309 -26.24 -4.40 10.82
C PHE A 309 -27.55 -4.27 11.61
N GLY A 310 -28.41 -5.29 11.63
CA GLY A 310 -29.67 -5.30 12.35
C GLY A 310 -30.79 -4.47 11.70
N SER A 311 -30.47 -3.57 10.77
CA SER A 311 -31.41 -2.82 9.95
C SER A 311 -30.74 -2.20 8.74
N PHE A 312 -31.53 -1.82 7.72
CA PHE A 312 -31.02 -1.09 6.57
C PHE A 312 -30.53 0.33 6.95
N THR A 313 -31.19 0.97 7.88
CA THR A 313 -30.76 2.28 8.40
C THR A 313 -29.38 2.24 9.07
N ASN A 314 -29.07 1.19 9.83
CA ASN A 314 -27.75 1.00 10.43
C ASN A 314 -26.67 0.77 9.36
N TYR A 315 -26.99 -0.04 8.33
CA TYR A 315 -26.09 -0.23 7.17
C TYR A 315 -25.77 1.11 6.49
N LEU A 316 -26.77 1.94 6.20
CA LEU A 316 -26.59 3.27 5.61
C LEU A 316 -25.81 4.23 6.50
N TRP A 317 -26.03 4.15 7.83
CA TRP A 317 -25.27 4.94 8.78
C TRP A 317 -23.79 4.55 8.77
N PHE A 318 -23.52 3.26 8.77
CA PHE A 318 -22.16 2.73 8.71
C PHE A 318 -21.44 3.12 7.40
N GLU A 319 -22.11 2.93 6.25
CA GLU A 319 -21.59 3.35 4.94
C GLU A 319 -21.22 4.85 4.92
N ARG A 320 -22.11 5.71 5.43
CA ARG A 320 -21.84 7.16 5.50
C ARG A 320 -20.69 7.51 6.44
N ARG A 321 -20.59 6.82 7.56
CA ARG A 321 -19.52 7.07 8.54
C ARG A 321 -18.16 6.65 8.00
N THR A 322 -18.07 5.52 7.35
CA THR A 322 -16.82 5.08 6.70
C THR A 322 -16.42 6.04 5.58
N ALA A 323 -17.37 6.52 4.77
CA ALA A 323 -17.08 7.51 3.72
C ALA A 323 -16.67 8.91 4.24
N GLN A 324 -17.11 9.32 5.44
CA GLN A 324 -16.84 10.67 6.01
C GLN A 324 -15.64 10.74 6.95
N GLY A 325 -15.25 9.62 7.52
CA GLY A 325 -14.47 9.68 8.77
C GLY A 325 -13.02 9.28 8.72
N ALA A 326 -12.50 8.65 7.72
CA ALA A 326 -11.10 8.26 7.59
C ALA A 326 -10.89 7.18 6.51
N GLY A 327 -11.68 7.20 5.46
CA GLY A 327 -11.57 6.13 4.48
C GLY A 327 -12.14 4.80 5.01
N ASP A 328 -11.84 3.76 4.34
CA ASP A 328 -12.33 2.42 4.61
C ASP A 328 -12.03 1.94 6.03
N LEU A 329 -13.03 1.39 6.70
CA LEU A 329 -12.88 0.78 8.02
C LEU A 329 -11.84 -0.36 8.01
N LEU A 330 -11.75 -1.08 6.92
CA LEU A 330 -10.78 -2.16 6.76
C LEU A 330 -9.33 -1.68 6.63
N PRO A 331 -8.97 -0.66 5.83
CA PRO A 331 -7.65 -0.06 5.89
C PRO A 331 -7.31 0.52 7.26
N SER A 332 -8.29 1.04 7.99
CA SER A 332 -8.10 1.50 9.37
C SER A 332 -7.84 0.35 10.33
N LEU A 333 -8.52 -0.79 10.17
CA LEU A 333 -8.24 -2.03 10.90
C LEU A 333 -6.89 -2.65 10.48
N MET A 334 -6.49 -2.46 9.22
CA MET A 334 -5.22 -2.94 8.67
C MET A 334 -4.07 -1.92 8.81
N LEU A 335 -4.26 -0.86 9.59
CA LEU A 335 -3.23 0.11 9.98
C LEU A 335 -2.58 0.91 8.83
N ARG A 336 -3.24 1.06 7.69
CA ARG A 336 -2.79 1.91 6.59
C ARG A 336 -3.87 2.94 6.25
N GLY A 337 -3.65 4.18 6.66
CA GLY A 337 -4.57 5.31 6.52
C GLY A 337 -4.71 5.89 5.11
N LEU A 338 -4.49 5.11 4.05
CA LEU A 338 -4.72 5.54 2.67
C LEU A 338 -6.15 5.18 2.27
N ASP A 339 -6.94 6.20 1.93
CA ASP A 339 -8.22 6.01 1.27
C ASP A 339 -7.98 5.42 -0.12
N THR A 340 -8.40 4.17 -0.30
CA THR A 340 -8.30 3.44 -1.58
C THR A 340 -9.61 3.38 -2.33
N GLU A 341 -10.63 4.15 -1.89
CA GLU A 341 -11.98 4.17 -2.46
C GLU A 341 -12.63 2.76 -2.52
N THR A 342 -12.27 1.88 -1.58
CA THR A 342 -12.67 0.47 -1.59
C THR A 342 -14.18 0.31 -1.57
N SER A 343 -14.89 1.10 -0.75
CA SER A 343 -16.36 1.07 -0.66
C SER A 343 -17.02 1.45 -1.98
N GLY A 344 -16.52 2.49 -2.65
CA GLY A 344 -17.01 2.91 -3.98
C GLY A 344 -16.79 1.84 -5.04
N ARG A 345 -15.60 1.23 -5.07
CA ARG A 345 -15.28 0.12 -5.99
C ARG A 345 -16.14 -1.11 -5.74
N MET A 346 -16.43 -1.44 -4.47
CA MET A 346 -17.30 -2.56 -4.13
C MET A 346 -18.75 -2.30 -4.57
N ALA A 347 -19.29 -1.11 -4.32
CA ALA A 347 -20.61 -0.73 -4.78
C ALA A 347 -20.71 -0.79 -6.32
N GLU A 348 -19.67 -0.32 -7.02
CA GLU A 348 -19.58 -0.43 -8.48
C GLU A 348 -19.48 -1.89 -8.95
N ARG A 349 -18.65 -2.71 -8.31
CA ARG A 349 -18.48 -4.12 -8.65
C ARG A 349 -19.75 -4.93 -8.50
N LEU A 350 -20.48 -4.71 -7.41
CA LEU A 350 -21.72 -5.42 -7.09
C LEU A 350 -22.94 -4.79 -7.76
N GLN A 351 -22.82 -3.56 -8.29
CA GLN A 351 -23.94 -2.76 -8.81
C GLN A 351 -25.08 -2.62 -7.79
N VAL A 352 -24.72 -2.52 -6.51
CA VAL A 352 -25.64 -2.21 -5.42
C VAL A 352 -25.67 -0.70 -5.24
N ARG A 353 -26.71 -0.04 -5.75
CA ARG A 353 -26.87 1.41 -5.64
C ARG A 353 -27.86 1.74 -4.54
N THR A 354 -27.44 2.61 -3.64
CA THR A 354 -28.35 3.16 -2.63
C THR A 354 -29.15 4.29 -3.25
N THR A 355 -30.28 3.97 -3.85
CA THR A 355 -31.17 4.96 -4.48
C THR A 355 -31.80 5.88 -3.42
N MET A 356 -32.30 7.06 -3.84
CA MET A 356 -33.02 7.97 -2.95
C MET A 356 -34.27 7.28 -2.34
N VAL A 357 -34.93 6.43 -3.11
CA VAL A 357 -36.12 5.66 -2.66
C VAL A 357 -35.73 4.64 -1.60
N ALA A 358 -34.60 3.93 -1.78
CA ALA A 358 -34.08 3.00 -0.80
C ALA A 358 -33.71 3.71 0.52
N LYS A 359 -33.18 4.93 0.45
CA LYS A 359 -32.86 5.74 1.64
C LYS A 359 -34.10 6.16 2.45
N LEU A 360 -35.24 6.36 1.80
CA LEU A 360 -36.47 6.81 2.45
C LEU A 360 -37.36 5.68 2.95
N PHE A 361 -37.40 4.56 2.24
CA PHE A 361 -38.35 3.46 2.50
C PHE A 361 -37.66 2.10 2.73
N GLY A 362 -36.32 2.08 2.85
CA GLY A 362 -35.54 0.85 2.95
C GLY A 362 -36.01 -0.08 4.06
N ASP A 363 -36.22 0.44 5.29
CA ASP A 363 -36.66 -0.37 6.43
C ASP A 363 -38.09 -0.92 6.29
N ALA A 364 -38.93 -0.35 5.41
CA ALA A 364 -40.24 -0.89 5.10
C ALA A 364 -40.18 -2.14 4.18
N VAL A 365 -39.10 -2.26 3.41
CA VAL A 365 -38.89 -3.34 2.42
C VAL A 365 -37.85 -4.36 2.92
N ILE A 366 -36.81 -3.87 3.60
CA ILE A 366 -35.67 -4.65 4.09
C ILE A 366 -35.75 -4.69 5.62
N GLU A 367 -35.70 -5.88 6.19
CA GLU A 367 -35.69 -6.10 7.62
C GLU A 367 -34.30 -5.98 8.21
N ASP A 368 -33.35 -6.68 7.60
CA ASP A 368 -31.96 -6.75 8.07
C ASP A 368 -31.00 -6.81 6.90
N VAL A 369 -29.73 -6.43 7.14
CA VAL A 369 -28.65 -6.48 6.16
C VAL A 369 -27.40 -7.06 6.80
N ALA A 370 -26.73 -7.94 6.07
CA ALA A 370 -25.41 -8.44 6.46
C ALA A 370 -24.43 -8.44 5.28
N LEU A 371 -23.14 -8.21 5.57
CA LEU A 371 -22.05 -8.56 4.68
C LEU A 371 -21.52 -9.93 5.05
N MET A 372 -21.26 -10.76 4.05
CA MET A 372 -20.65 -12.07 4.22
C MET A 372 -19.66 -12.36 3.10
N GLY A 373 -18.72 -13.25 3.33
CA GLY A 373 -17.74 -13.62 2.31
C GLY A 373 -16.70 -14.61 2.79
N LEU A 374 -15.82 -15.02 1.88
CA LEU A 374 -14.81 -16.05 2.10
C LEU A 374 -13.40 -15.49 2.27
N ASP A 375 -13.20 -14.19 2.01
CA ASP A 375 -11.92 -13.52 2.20
C ASP A 375 -12.09 -12.02 2.48
N LEU A 376 -10.99 -11.37 2.90
CA LEU A 376 -10.94 -9.96 3.26
C LEU A 376 -10.05 -9.14 2.30
N PHE A 377 -9.79 -9.66 1.08
CA PHE A 377 -8.89 -9.02 0.11
C PHE A 377 -9.58 -7.92 -0.69
N PHE A 378 -10.17 -6.96 -0.02
CA PHE A 378 -11.04 -5.91 -0.58
C PHE A 378 -10.39 -5.07 -1.68
N GLN A 379 -9.05 -4.90 -1.64
CA GLN A 379 -8.34 -4.11 -2.64
C GLN A 379 -8.18 -4.82 -3.99
N ASP A 380 -8.27 -6.14 -4.00
CA ASP A 380 -7.89 -6.96 -5.17
C ASP A 380 -9.03 -7.82 -5.73
N GLY A 381 -10.26 -7.60 -5.28
CA GLY A 381 -11.43 -8.34 -5.74
C GLY A 381 -11.80 -9.49 -4.79
N PRO A 382 -12.46 -9.17 -3.67
CA PRO A 382 -12.82 -10.14 -2.64
C PRO A 382 -13.97 -11.04 -3.03
N SER A 383 -14.10 -12.16 -2.33
CA SER A 383 -15.33 -12.96 -2.26
C SER A 383 -16.28 -12.31 -1.25
N LEU A 384 -17.05 -11.33 -1.71
CA LEU A 384 -17.92 -10.52 -0.85
C LEU A 384 -19.36 -10.57 -1.35
N GLY A 385 -20.32 -10.68 -0.43
CA GLY A 385 -21.74 -10.57 -0.68
C GLY A 385 -22.46 -9.66 0.31
N VAL A 386 -23.54 -9.07 -0.15
CA VAL A 386 -24.54 -8.35 0.67
C VAL A 386 -25.78 -9.21 0.71
N LEU A 387 -26.14 -9.65 1.90
CA LEU A 387 -27.33 -10.45 2.15
C LEU A 387 -28.41 -9.55 2.77
N PHE A 388 -29.58 -9.51 2.14
CA PHE A 388 -30.74 -8.75 2.57
C PHE A 388 -31.82 -9.72 3.07
N GLN A 389 -32.31 -9.53 4.27
CA GLN A 389 -33.56 -10.12 4.75
C GLN A 389 -34.70 -9.21 4.35
N ALA A 390 -35.65 -9.73 3.60
CA ALA A 390 -36.73 -8.94 3.02
C ALA A 390 -38.01 -9.01 3.86
N ARG A 391 -38.61 -7.85 4.18
CA ARG A 391 -40.00 -7.76 4.64
C ARG A 391 -40.95 -7.93 3.45
N GLN A 392 -40.53 -7.44 2.28
CA GLN A 392 -41.34 -7.47 1.05
C GLN A 392 -40.45 -7.90 -0.12
N MET A 393 -40.25 -9.22 -0.26
CA MET A 393 -39.35 -9.80 -1.26
C MET A 393 -39.66 -9.37 -2.70
N GLY A 394 -40.95 -9.31 -3.07
CA GLY A 394 -41.35 -8.90 -4.43
C GLY A 394 -40.92 -7.48 -4.79
N LEU A 395 -41.02 -6.54 -3.85
CA LEU A 395 -40.56 -5.15 -4.05
C LEU A 395 -39.05 -5.07 -4.09
N LEU A 396 -38.35 -5.76 -3.18
CA LEU A 396 -36.89 -5.79 -3.15
C LEU A 396 -36.32 -6.34 -4.46
N ARG A 397 -36.82 -7.50 -4.91
CA ARG A 397 -36.40 -8.14 -6.16
C ARG A 397 -36.63 -7.23 -7.38
N SER A 398 -37.84 -6.68 -7.52
CA SER A 398 -38.18 -5.78 -8.64
C SER A 398 -37.33 -4.50 -8.65
N SER A 399 -36.95 -3.98 -7.48
CA SER A 399 -36.03 -2.85 -7.37
C SER A 399 -34.63 -3.23 -7.85
N MET A 400 -34.10 -4.35 -7.37
CA MET A 400 -32.75 -4.83 -7.77
C MET A 400 -32.67 -5.16 -9.27
N GLU A 401 -33.70 -5.78 -9.83
CA GLU A 401 -33.76 -6.09 -11.27
C GLU A 401 -33.80 -4.79 -12.11
N ARG A 402 -34.51 -3.76 -11.66
CA ARG A 402 -34.53 -2.46 -12.33
C ARG A 402 -33.18 -1.78 -12.28
N ASP A 403 -32.56 -1.70 -11.09
CA ASP A 403 -31.22 -1.10 -10.92
C ASP A 403 -30.18 -1.80 -11.81
N ARG A 404 -30.28 -3.14 -11.95
CA ARG A 404 -29.41 -3.94 -12.84
C ARG A 404 -29.68 -3.64 -14.33
N ALA A 405 -30.94 -3.50 -14.74
CA ALA A 405 -31.29 -3.14 -16.10
C ALA A 405 -30.80 -1.74 -16.47
N GLU A 406 -30.89 -0.77 -15.54
CA GLU A 406 -30.32 0.57 -15.71
C GLU A 406 -28.79 0.52 -15.81
N ALA A 407 -28.12 -0.27 -14.94
CA ALA A 407 -26.69 -0.46 -14.98
C ALA A 407 -26.23 -1.08 -16.31
N LEU A 408 -26.96 -2.09 -16.81
CA LEU A 408 -26.68 -2.73 -18.10
C LEU A 408 -26.80 -1.73 -19.26
N ALA A 409 -27.85 -0.92 -19.26
CA ALA A 409 -28.06 0.11 -20.28
C ALA A 409 -26.94 1.18 -20.25
N ALA A 410 -26.51 1.61 -19.07
CA ALA A 410 -25.42 2.56 -18.88
C ALA A 410 -24.04 1.97 -19.17
N GLY A 411 -23.87 0.67 -19.00
CA GLY A 411 -22.60 -0.04 -19.12
C GLY A 411 -22.24 -0.55 -20.50
N GLN A 412 -23.01 -0.20 -21.54
CA GLN A 412 -22.76 -0.66 -22.92
C GLN A 412 -21.37 -0.29 -23.46
N SER A 413 -20.88 0.91 -23.13
CA SER A 413 -19.54 1.36 -23.52
C SER A 413 -18.40 0.52 -22.90
N ARG A 414 -18.68 -0.18 -21.80
CA ARG A 414 -17.75 -1.09 -21.08
C ARG A 414 -17.99 -2.56 -21.44
N ALA A 415 -18.78 -2.86 -22.47
CA ALA A 415 -19.19 -4.21 -22.86
C ALA A 415 -19.80 -5.00 -21.67
N MET A 416 -20.57 -4.33 -20.81
CA MET A 416 -21.30 -4.97 -19.72
C MET A 416 -22.39 -5.88 -20.29
N ARG A 417 -22.51 -7.09 -19.75
CA ARG A 417 -23.52 -8.08 -20.19
C ARG A 417 -24.12 -8.81 -19.00
N GLU A 418 -25.32 -9.30 -19.17
CA GLU A 418 -25.99 -10.20 -18.24
C GLU A 418 -25.91 -11.62 -18.77
N GLU A 419 -25.48 -12.56 -17.94
CA GLU A 419 -25.38 -13.97 -18.20
C GLU A 419 -26.30 -14.75 -17.26
N LYS A 420 -26.91 -15.84 -17.75
CA LYS A 420 -27.61 -16.79 -16.90
C LYS A 420 -26.70 -17.99 -16.70
N VAL A 421 -26.31 -18.21 -15.44
CA VAL A 421 -25.37 -19.27 -15.05
C VAL A 421 -26.09 -20.28 -14.18
N GLU A 422 -25.93 -21.55 -14.49
CA GLU A 422 -26.45 -22.63 -13.65
C GLU A 422 -25.44 -22.90 -12.51
N ILE A 423 -25.93 -22.84 -11.27
CA ILE A 423 -25.16 -23.05 -10.03
C ILE A 423 -26.03 -23.89 -9.09
N GLU A 424 -25.55 -25.05 -8.65
CA GLU A 424 -26.26 -25.97 -7.74
C GLU A 424 -27.69 -26.31 -8.18
N GLY A 425 -27.95 -26.33 -9.50
CA GLY A 425 -29.25 -26.59 -10.11
C GLY A 425 -30.19 -25.38 -10.20
N GLU A 426 -29.72 -24.18 -9.77
CA GLU A 426 -30.47 -22.95 -9.88
C GLU A 426 -29.91 -22.05 -11.00
N ILE A 427 -30.78 -21.30 -11.68
CA ILE A 427 -30.39 -20.34 -12.70
C ILE A 427 -30.17 -18.97 -12.03
N VAL A 428 -28.91 -18.56 -11.98
CA VAL A 428 -28.47 -17.31 -11.32
C VAL A 428 -28.12 -16.26 -12.36
N SER A 429 -28.53 -15.01 -12.14
CA SER A 429 -28.16 -13.88 -12.97
C SER A 429 -26.78 -13.35 -12.58
N LEU A 430 -25.87 -13.27 -13.56
CA LEU A 430 -24.56 -12.66 -13.44
C LEU A 430 -24.47 -11.43 -14.34
N LEU A 431 -24.22 -10.24 -13.74
CA LEU A 431 -23.86 -9.04 -14.45
C LEU A 431 -22.34 -8.90 -14.45
N THR A 432 -21.70 -8.79 -15.63
CA THR A 432 -20.24 -8.80 -15.72
C THR A 432 -19.71 -7.93 -16.85
N THR A 433 -18.44 -7.49 -16.71
CA THR A 433 -17.62 -6.83 -17.74
C THR A 433 -16.40 -7.69 -18.07
N PRO A 434 -15.78 -7.55 -19.26
CA PRO A 434 -14.60 -8.34 -19.64
C PRO A 434 -13.38 -8.16 -18.72
N ASP A 435 -13.25 -7.01 -18.07
CA ASP A 435 -12.18 -6.68 -17.12
C ASP A 435 -12.53 -7.05 -15.67
N HIS A 436 -13.70 -7.66 -15.44
CA HIS A 436 -14.26 -7.99 -14.13
C HIS A 436 -14.45 -6.81 -13.17
N SER A 437 -14.39 -5.57 -13.65
CA SER A 437 -14.69 -4.38 -12.82
C SER A 437 -16.13 -4.37 -12.32
N VAL A 438 -17.05 -4.95 -13.09
CA VAL A 438 -18.38 -5.35 -12.63
C VAL A 438 -18.44 -6.89 -12.62
N ARG A 439 -18.84 -7.44 -11.49
CA ARG A 439 -19.09 -8.87 -11.30
C ARG A 439 -20.11 -9.02 -10.17
N SER A 440 -21.35 -9.26 -10.52
CA SER A 440 -22.48 -9.24 -9.60
C SER A 440 -23.44 -10.39 -9.90
N PHE A 441 -23.40 -11.40 -9.05
CA PHE A 441 -24.41 -12.44 -9.00
C PHE A 441 -25.61 -11.96 -8.20
N LEU A 442 -26.81 -12.30 -8.64
CA LEU A 442 -28.07 -12.05 -7.93
C LEU A 442 -28.78 -13.38 -7.75
N VAL A 443 -29.02 -13.77 -6.51
CA VAL A 443 -29.73 -15.00 -6.14
C VAL A 443 -30.63 -14.72 -4.94
N SER A 444 -31.73 -15.43 -4.79
CA SER A 444 -32.65 -15.26 -3.66
C SER A 444 -33.36 -16.57 -3.35
N ASP A 445 -33.71 -16.73 -2.07
CA ASP A 445 -34.70 -17.72 -1.60
C ASP A 445 -36.07 -17.05 -1.33
N ALA A 446 -36.88 -17.63 -0.44
CA ALA A 446 -38.22 -17.11 -0.12
C ALA A 446 -38.17 -15.76 0.65
N SER A 447 -37.15 -15.51 1.47
CA SER A 447 -37.05 -14.40 2.41
C SER A 447 -35.75 -13.60 2.34
N HIS A 448 -34.72 -14.14 1.67
CA HIS A 448 -33.41 -13.52 1.57
C HIS A 448 -32.99 -13.31 0.13
N LEU A 449 -32.29 -12.20 -0.12
CA LEU A 449 -31.72 -11.86 -1.42
C LEU A 449 -30.23 -11.57 -1.23
N LEU A 450 -29.39 -12.30 -1.97
CA LEU A 450 -27.94 -12.16 -1.97
C LEU A 450 -27.45 -11.52 -3.28
N VAL A 451 -26.62 -10.49 -3.13
CA VAL A 451 -25.81 -9.92 -4.22
C VAL A 451 -24.35 -10.16 -3.89
N THR A 452 -23.61 -10.87 -4.75
CA THR A 452 -22.22 -11.21 -4.45
C THR A 452 -21.32 -11.17 -5.68
N SER A 453 -20.02 -10.91 -5.45
CA SER A 453 -18.98 -10.98 -6.49
C SER A 453 -18.48 -12.40 -6.76
N SER A 454 -18.81 -13.37 -5.91
CA SER A 454 -18.21 -14.71 -5.91
C SER A 454 -19.21 -15.81 -6.23
N ARG A 455 -18.86 -16.66 -7.21
CA ARG A 455 -19.59 -17.89 -7.52
C ARG A 455 -19.59 -18.84 -6.32
N ALA A 456 -18.44 -18.98 -5.65
CA ALA A 456 -18.30 -19.88 -4.51
C ALA A 456 -19.21 -19.48 -3.32
N VAL A 457 -19.49 -18.18 -3.15
CA VAL A 457 -20.46 -17.68 -2.15
C VAL A 457 -21.88 -18.03 -2.58
N VAL A 458 -22.22 -17.90 -3.87
CA VAL A 458 -23.54 -18.33 -4.42
C VAL A 458 -23.78 -19.81 -4.18
N GLU A 459 -22.81 -20.66 -4.50
CA GLU A 459 -22.91 -22.13 -4.31
C GLU A 459 -23.22 -22.48 -2.86
N ARG A 460 -22.51 -21.86 -1.90
CA ARG A 460 -22.74 -22.07 -0.47
C ARG A 460 -24.10 -21.58 -0.01
N PHE A 461 -24.51 -20.39 -0.45
CA PHE A 461 -25.81 -19.82 -0.12
C PHE A 461 -26.95 -20.72 -0.61
N ILE A 462 -26.89 -21.19 -1.86
CA ILE A 462 -27.90 -22.11 -2.41
C ILE A 462 -27.95 -23.42 -1.61
N ARG A 463 -26.78 -24.01 -1.28
CA ARG A 463 -26.73 -25.24 -0.47
C ARG A 463 -27.37 -25.05 0.90
N VAL A 464 -27.07 -23.93 1.57
CA VAL A 464 -27.65 -23.59 2.86
C VAL A 464 -29.16 -23.38 2.75
N SER A 465 -29.61 -22.61 1.76
CA SER A 465 -31.05 -22.37 1.51
C SER A 465 -31.84 -23.65 1.20
N GLN A 466 -31.17 -24.66 0.67
CA GLN A 466 -31.75 -25.98 0.40
C GLN A 466 -31.55 -27.00 1.55
N GLY A 467 -31.02 -26.54 2.72
CA GLY A 467 -30.77 -27.39 3.89
C GLY A 467 -29.60 -28.39 3.71
N ARG A 468 -28.74 -28.19 2.70
CA ARG A 468 -27.65 -29.11 2.35
C ARG A 468 -26.27 -28.71 2.90
N GLY A 469 -26.19 -27.60 3.63
CA GLY A 469 -24.90 -27.09 4.17
C GLY A 469 -25.02 -26.61 5.61
N PRO A 470 -23.91 -26.57 6.36
CA PRO A 470 -23.90 -26.06 7.72
C PRO A 470 -24.02 -24.54 7.73
N THR A 471 -24.82 -24.02 8.68
CA THR A 471 -25.08 -22.57 8.87
C THR A 471 -24.40 -22.02 10.11
N LEU A 472 -24.23 -20.71 10.21
CA LEU A 472 -23.75 -20.07 11.43
C LEU A 472 -24.70 -20.33 12.61
N ALA A 473 -26.01 -20.32 12.41
CA ALA A 473 -26.99 -20.60 13.48
C ALA A 473 -26.81 -22.00 14.11
N GLN A 474 -26.28 -22.96 13.35
CA GLN A 474 -25.99 -24.31 13.83
C GLN A 474 -24.64 -24.40 14.55
N SER A 475 -23.75 -23.42 14.39
CA SER A 475 -22.42 -23.44 15.00
C SER A 475 -22.48 -23.29 16.52
N PRO A 476 -21.93 -24.22 17.32
CA PRO A 476 -21.83 -24.06 18.76
C PRO A 476 -21.02 -22.82 19.16
N VAL A 477 -19.97 -22.50 18.39
CA VAL A 477 -19.11 -21.33 18.60
C VAL A 477 -19.90 -20.03 18.41
N PHE A 478 -20.74 -19.96 17.38
CA PHE A 478 -21.59 -18.82 17.13
C PHE A 478 -22.65 -18.65 18.21
N ARG A 479 -23.28 -19.74 18.66
CA ARG A 479 -24.23 -19.73 19.77
C ARG A 479 -23.59 -19.23 21.06
N LEU A 480 -22.39 -19.71 21.39
CA LEU A 480 -21.63 -19.20 22.55
C LEU A 480 -21.34 -17.70 22.42
N ALA A 481 -20.94 -17.23 21.23
CA ALA A 481 -20.74 -15.81 20.98
C ALA A 481 -22.03 -14.99 21.19
N ARG A 482 -23.19 -15.50 20.80
CA ARG A 482 -24.49 -14.89 21.03
C ARG A 482 -24.98 -14.97 22.46
N GLU A 483 -24.61 -16.02 23.20
CA GLU A 483 -24.85 -16.10 24.65
C GLU A 483 -24.10 -14.97 25.39
N GLN A 484 -22.85 -14.72 25.02
CA GLN A 484 -22.02 -13.68 25.64
C GLN A 484 -22.37 -12.27 25.15
N LEU A 485 -22.77 -12.13 23.89
CA LEU A 485 -23.12 -10.89 23.24
C LEU A 485 -24.54 -10.99 22.62
N PRO A 486 -25.58 -11.06 23.43
CA PRO A 486 -26.95 -11.18 22.92
C PRO A 486 -27.32 -9.97 22.05
N PRO A 487 -28.16 -10.16 21.00
CA PRO A 487 -28.64 -9.08 20.16
C PRO A 487 -29.35 -8.00 20.99
N GLY A 488 -29.01 -6.73 20.76
CA GLY A 488 -29.62 -5.58 21.45
C GLY A 488 -30.10 -4.53 20.47
N PRO A 489 -31.10 -3.71 20.84
CA PRO A 489 -31.65 -2.67 19.97
C PRO A 489 -30.67 -1.55 19.65
N GLU A 490 -29.61 -1.40 20.46
CA GLU A 490 -28.56 -0.39 20.30
C GLU A 490 -27.42 -0.88 19.37
N ASP A 491 -27.44 -2.15 18.99
CA ASP A 491 -26.40 -2.74 18.16
C ASP A 491 -26.54 -2.23 16.71
N VAL A 492 -25.51 -1.56 16.22
CA VAL A 492 -25.44 -1.09 14.83
C VAL A 492 -24.59 -1.97 13.96
N LEU A 493 -23.71 -2.78 14.56
CA LEU A 493 -22.88 -3.75 13.88
C LEU A 493 -22.50 -4.88 14.84
N PHE A 494 -22.67 -6.10 14.40
CA PHE A 494 -22.11 -7.30 15.02
C PHE A 494 -21.25 -8.02 14.00
N GLY A 495 -19.99 -8.29 14.35
CA GLY A 495 -19.04 -8.99 13.51
C GLY A 495 -18.65 -10.34 14.11
N PHE A 496 -18.61 -11.37 13.26
CA PHE A 496 -18.21 -12.72 13.62
C PHE A 496 -17.34 -13.33 12.50
N PHE A 497 -16.16 -13.77 12.88
CA PHE A 497 -15.26 -14.54 12.03
C PHE A 497 -15.13 -15.94 12.63
N SER A 498 -15.72 -16.93 11.97
CA SER A 498 -15.76 -18.30 12.46
C SER A 498 -14.37 -18.97 12.42
N PRO A 499 -14.13 -20.00 13.21
CA PRO A 499 -12.95 -20.84 13.05
C PRO A 499 -12.82 -21.41 11.62
N GLU A 500 -13.93 -21.81 11.02
CA GLU A 500 -13.99 -22.35 9.66
C GLU A 500 -13.57 -21.30 8.62
N PHE A 501 -14.01 -20.06 8.78
CA PHE A 501 -13.58 -18.95 7.94
C PHE A 501 -12.06 -18.71 8.06
N LEU A 502 -11.54 -18.64 9.29
CA LEU A 502 -10.10 -18.43 9.53
C LEU A 502 -9.24 -19.57 8.97
N ARG A 503 -9.68 -20.83 9.14
CA ARG A 503 -9.05 -22.02 8.54
C ARG A 503 -9.09 -21.95 7.00
N GLY A 504 -10.17 -21.44 6.42
CA GLY A 504 -10.31 -21.18 4.99
C GLY A 504 -9.27 -20.21 4.46
N LEU A 505 -8.98 -19.12 5.21
CA LEU A 505 -7.96 -18.13 4.83
C LEU A 505 -6.55 -18.74 4.77
N VAL A 506 -6.22 -19.69 5.64
CA VAL A 506 -4.90 -20.32 5.69
C VAL A 506 -4.84 -21.68 4.97
N SER A 507 -5.89 -22.05 4.24
CA SER A 507 -5.91 -23.26 3.44
C SER A 507 -4.88 -23.20 2.30
N PRO A 508 -4.37 -24.34 1.81
CA PRO A 508 -3.40 -24.36 0.71
C PRO A 508 -3.95 -23.72 -0.57
N HIS A 509 -5.23 -23.92 -0.85
CA HIS A 509 -5.91 -23.29 -1.98
C HIS A 509 -5.82 -21.76 -1.88
N THR A 510 -6.24 -21.20 -0.74
CA THR A 510 -6.27 -19.75 -0.54
C THR A 510 -4.87 -19.14 -0.54
N GLN A 511 -3.91 -19.72 0.17
CA GLN A 511 -2.57 -19.15 0.31
C GLN A 511 -1.76 -19.23 -0.98
N ILE A 512 -1.87 -20.31 -1.73
CA ILE A 512 -1.17 -20.46 -3.01
C ILE A 512 -1.78 -19.52 -4.05
N GLU A 513 -3.12 -19.48 -4.17
CA GLU A 513 -3.74 -18.56 -5.10
C GLU A 513 -3.53 -17.08 -4.70
N LEU A 514 -3.48 -16.77 -3.40
CA LEU A 514 -3.11 -15.45 -2.92
C LEU A 514 -1.70 -15.06 -3.38
N ARG A 515 -0.70 -15.94 -3.24
CA ARG A 515 0.66 -15.69 -3.74
C ARG A 515 0.68 -15.46 -5.25
N ARG A 516 -0.05 -16.27 -6.03
CA ARG A 516 -0.18 -16.11 -7.48
C ARG A 516 -0.84 -14.78 -7.86
N ARG A 517 -1.88 -14.38 -7.13
CA ARG A 517 -2.56 -13.09 -7.28
C ARG A 517 -1.63 -11.92 -6.98
N LEU A 518 -0.86 -11.99 -5.88
CA LEU A 518 0.12 -10.96 -5.54
C LEU A 518 1.21 -10.83 -6.61
N ALA A 519 1.66 -11.95 -7.19
CA ALA A 519 2.59 -11.95 -8.31
C ALA A 519 1.97 -11.35 -9.59
N ALA A 520 0.71 -11.66 -9.89
CA ALA A 520 -0.03 -11.04 -10.99
C ALA A 520 -0.15 -9.52 -10.78
N ARG A 521 -0.55 -9.09 -9.57
CA ARG A 521 -0.58 -7.68 -9.19
C ARG A 521 0.75 -6.98 -9.39
N ALA A 522 1.84 -7.58 -8.90
CA ALA A 522 3.18 -7.03 -9.02
C ALA A 522 3.60 -6.89 -10.50
N ARG A 523 3.27 -7.88 -11.35
CA ARG A 523 3.51 -7.81 -12.80
C ARG A 523 2.74 -6.68 -13.46
N LEU A 524 1.45 -6.52 -13.16
CA LEU A 524 0.63 -5.44 -13.71
C LEU A 524 1.15 -4.07 -13.27
N GLN A 525 1.48 -3.90 -11.98
CA GLN A 525 2.08 -2.65 -11.48
C GLN A 525 3.43 -2.34 -12.15
N ALA A 526 4.28 -3.34 -12.33
CA ALA A 526 5.55 -3.15 -13.04
C ALA A 526 5.35 -2.74 -14.50
N ALA A 527 4.37 -3.33 -15.20
CA ALA A 527 4.02 -2.97 -16.58
C ALA A 527 3.47 -1.54 -16.68
N ASP A 528 2.60 -1.12 -15.74
CA ASP A 528 2.11 0.26 -15.66
C ASP A 528 3.26 1.26 -15.42
N MET A 529 4.15 0.97 -14.46
CA MET A 529 5.31 1.83 -14.18
C MET A 529 6.25 1.91 -15.40
N ALA A 530 6.49 0.78 -16.07
CA ALA A 530 7.31 0.73 -17.28
C ALA A 530 6.68 1.53 -18.43
N SER A 531 5.35 1.46 -18.58
CA SER A 531 4.60 2.23 -19.56
C SER A 531 4.70 3.74 -19.28
N LEU A 532 4.58 4.15 -18.02
CA LEU A 532 4.76 5.55 -17.61
C LEU A 532 6.20 6.04 -17.87
N ALA A 533 7.20 5.22 -17.53
CA ALA A 533 8.60 5.54 -17.80
C ALA A 533 8.87 5.67 -19.30
N ALA A 534 8.38 4.73 -20.11
CA ALA A 534 8.52 4.77 -21.58
C ALA A 534 7.86 6.02 -22.17
N ARG A 535 6.65 6.40 -21.72
CA ARG A 535 5.95 7.61 -22.14
C ARG A 535 6.77 8.87 -21.80
N LYS A 536 7.33 8.94 -20.60
CA LYS A 536 8.23 10.03 -20.19
C LYS A 536 9.53 10.08 -21.02
N GLU A 537 9.96 8.96 -21.55
CA GLU A 537 11.11 8.87 -22.45
C GLU A 537 10.77 9.16 -23.92
N GLY A 538 9.53 9.51 -24.25
CA GLY A 538 9.10 9.84 -25.60
C GLY A 538 8.89 8.62 -26.51
N VAL A 539 8.72 7.42 -25.94
CA VAL A 539 8.38 6.21 -26.71
C VAL A 539 6.96 6.34 -27.28
N PRO A 540 6.75 6.02 -28.58
CA PRO A 540 5.43 6.09 -29.19
C PRO A 540 4.40 5.21 -28.46
N GLU A 541 3.16 5.72 -28.28
CA GLU A 541 2.10 5.05 -27.54
C GLU A 541 1.82 3.61 -28.02
N ALA A 542 1.83 3.39 -29.34
CA ALA A 542 1.66 2.06 -29.92
C ALA A 542 2.74 1.05 -29.49
N SER A 543 3.96 1.54 -29.23
CA SER A 543 5.10 0.71 -28.79
C SER A 543 5.09 0.45 -27.29
N ILE A 544 4.52 1.35 -26.50
CA ILE A 544 4.42 1.22 -25.04
C ILE A 544 3.53 0.03 -24.65
N ARG A 545 2.58 -0.34 -25.50
CA ARG A 545 1.67 -1.47 -25.27
C ARG A 545 2.27 -2.85 -25.57
N SER A 546 3.54 -2.91 -25.94
CA SER A 546 4.27 -4.15 -26.19
C SER A 546 5.22 -4.44 -25.03
N LEU A 547 5.00 -5.54 -24.30
CA LEU A 547 5.92 -6.00 -23.24
C LEU A 547 7.33 -6.23 -23.79
N ASP A 548 7.47 -6.81 -24.97
CA ASP A 548 8.79 -7.04 -25.58
C ASP A 548 9.53 -5.73 -25.86
N THR A 549 8.80 -4.68 -26.20
CA THR A 549 9.41 -3.35 -26.34
C THR A 549 9.89 -2.81 -25.00
N LEU A 550 9.08 -2.94 -23.94
CA LEU A 550 9.46 -2.49 -22.60
C LEU A 550 10.66 -3.29 -22.03
N VAL A 551 10.71 -4.60 -22.31
CA VAL A 551 11.85 -5.46 -21.97
C VAL A 551 13.11 -5.06 -22.76
N ARG A 552 13.01 -4.86 -24.08
CA ARG A 552 14.12 -4.43 -24.94
C ARG A 552 14.70 -3.08 -24.50
N LEU A 553 13.86 -2.16 -24.03
CA LEU A 553 14.25 -0.89 -23.43
C LEU A 553 14.82 -1.05 -22.01
N ARG A 554 14.89 -2.26 -21.46
CA ARG A 554 15.31 -2.59 -20.10
C ARG A 554 14.46 -1.89 -19.01
N LEU A 555 13.22 -1.54 -19.36
CA LEU A 555 12.23 -1.03 -18.41
C LEU A 555 11.59 -2.15 -17.60
N LEU A 556 11.49 -3.36 -18.18
CA LEU A 556 11.06 -4.58 -17.52
C LEU A 556 12.17 -5.65 -17.58
N PRO A 557 12.17 -6.63 -16.64
CA PRO A 557 13.06 -7.78 -16.71
C PRO A 557 12.69 -8.73 -17.87
N GLU A 558 13.62 -9.58 -18.27
CA GLU A 558 13.44 -10.55 -19.36
C GLU A 558 12.31 -11.55 -19.11
N SER A 559 12.01 -11.83 -17.83
CA SER A 559 10.89 -12.69 -17.44
C SER A 559 9.51 -12.21 -17.90
N PHE A 560 9.39 -10.97 -18.36
CA PHE A 560 8.17 -10.43 -18.97
C PHE A 560 8.03 -10.72 -20.45
N SER A 561 9.10 -11.14 -21.13
CA SER A 561 9.00 -11.57 -22.54
C SER A 561 8.08 -12.78 -22.65
N SER A 562 7.23 -12.79 -23.68
CA SER A 562 6.39 -13.94 -23.96
C SER A 562 7.26 -15.11 -24.46
N VAL A 563 7.25 -16.22 -23.75
CA VAL A 563 7.75 -17.50 -24.24
C VAL A 563 6.53 -18.27 -24.76
N ASP A 564 6.60 -18.79 -25.97
CA ASP A 564 5.54 -19.58 -26.62
C ASP A 564 4.22 -18.82 -26.93
N GLY A 565 4.25 -17.49 -27.06
CA GLY A 565 3.08 -16.68 -27.46
C GLY A 565 2.02 -16.50 -26.38
N VAL A 566 2.21 -17.06 -25.19
CA VAL A 566 1.31 -16.89 -24.04
C VAL A 566 1.95 -15.94 -23.04
N GLY A 567 1.64 -14.64 -23.16
CA GLY A 567 2.06 -13.64 -22.19
C GLY A 567 1.32 -13.80 -20.86
N ARG A 568 2.04 -13.68 -19.73
CA ARG A 568 1.43 -13.62 -18.38
C ARG A 568 0.68 -12.29 -18.12
N VAL A 569 0.81 -11.34 -19.02
CA VAL A 569 0.16 -10.02 -18.97
C VAL A 569 -0.28 -9.68 -20.39
N LEU A 570 -1.53 -9.28 -20.54
CA LEU A 570 -2.14 -8.88 -21.80
C LEU A 570 -2.63 -7.44 -21.71
N THR A 571 -2.95 -6.85 -22.86
CA THR A 571 -3.64 -5.55 -22.93
C THR A 571 -5.13 -5.75 -23.19
N LEU A 572 -5.97 -5.09 -22.39
CA LEU A 572 -7.39 -4.96 -22.64
C LEU A 572 -7.72 -3.45 -22.72
N GLY A 573 -7.94 -2.97 -23.95
CA GLY A 573 -8.05 -1.53 -24.19
C GLY A 573 -6.72 -0.81 -23.88
N ASP A 574 -6.74 0.06 -22.89
CA ASP A 574 -5.60 0.85 -22.42
C ASP A 574 -4.94 0.31 -21.13
N ARG A 575 -5.43 -0.82 -20.60
CA ARG A 575 -5.01 -1.41 -19.32
C ARG A 575 -4.27 -2.73 -19.52
N TRP A 576 -3.35 -3.01 -18.60
CA TRP A 576 -2.74 -4.31 -18.47
C TRP A 576 -3.63 -5.22 -17.62
N VAL A 577 -3.79 -6.48 -18.04
CA VAL A 577 -4.59 -7.50 -17.35
C VAL A 577 -3.85 -8.82 -17.27
N ASP A 578 -4.07 -9.55 -16.19
CA ASP A 578 -3.71 -10.95 -16.07
C ASP A 578 -4.81 -11.77 -16.79
N PRO A 579 -4.45 -12.68 -17.75
CA PRO A 579 -5.45 -13.38 -18.57
C PRO A 579 -6.34 -14.32 -17.77
N GLU A 580 -5.90 -14.81 -16.61
CA GLU A 580 -6.68 -15.72 -15.76
C GLU A 580 -7.45 -14.97 -14.67
N ARG A 581 -6.87 -13.87 -14.14
CA ARG A 581 -7.36 -13.19 -12.93
C ARG A 581 -8.06 -11.88 -13.18
N GLY A 582 -7.75 -11.20 -14.28
CA GLY A 582 -8.31 -9.88 -14.61
C GLY A 582 -7.37 -8.70 -14.33
N GLY A 583 -7.92 -7.49 -14.14
CA GLY A 583 -7.18 -6.25 -13.97
C GLY A 583 -6.90 -5.89 -12.51
N LEU A 584 -5.99 -4.94 -12.30
CA LEU A 584 -5.68 -4.39 -10.96
C LEU A 584 -6.95 -3.88 -10.26
N GLY A 585 -7.15 -4.31 -9.01
CA GLY A 585 -8.30 -3.97 -8.20
C GLY A 585 -9.59 -4.72 -8.53
N HIS A 586 -9.57 -5.55 -9.60
CA HIS A 586 -10.75 -6.23 -10.14
C HIS A 586 -10.51 -7.73 -10.41
N PHE A 587 -9.56 -8.34 -9.73
CA PHE A 587 -9.30 -9.76 -9.87
C PHE A 587 -10.54 -10.61 -9.55
N LEU A 588 -10.61 -11.78 -10.15
CA LEU A 588 -11.59 -12.80 -9.77
C LEU A 588 -11.37 -13.18 -8.29
N PRO A 589 -12.44 -13.45 -7.53
CA PRO A 589 -12.32 -13.94 -6.15
C PRO A 589 -11.42 -15.17 -6.05
N ILE A 590 -10.61 -15.26 -4.97
CA ILE A 590 -9.72 -16.43 -4.76
C ILE A 590 -10.52 -17.73 -4.75
N ALA A 591 -11.67 -17.74 -4.08
CA ALA A 591 -12.53 -18.91 -3.98
C ALA A 591 -13.14 -19.37 -5.31
N ASP A 592 -13.14 -18.49 -6.33
CA ASP A 592 -13.63 -18.80 -7.67
C ASP A 592 -12.53 -19.34 -8.61
N MET A 593 -11.27 -19.35 -8.16
CA MET A 593 -10.12 -19.83 -8.94
C MET A 593 -9.86 -21.31 -8.67
N GLU A 594 -9.53 -22.06 -9.71
CA GLU A 594 -9.13 -23.46 -9.56
C GLU A 594 -7.62 -23.58 -9.33
N VAL A 595 -7.22 -24.24 -8.25
CA VAL A 595 -5.82 -24.55 -7.93
C VAL A 595 -5.62 -26.07 -7.99
N GLY A 596 -5.46 -26.62 -9.21
CA GLY A 596 -5.29 -28.06 -9.39
C GLY A 596 -3.86 -28.57 -9.18
N LYS A 597 -2.87 -27.78 -9.58
CA LYS A 597 -1.45 -28.15 -9.55
C LYS A 597 -0.60 -26.97 -9.05
N VAL A 598 0.48 -27.28 -8.34
CA VAL A 598 1.38 -26.30 -7.72
C VAL A 598 2.83 -26.59 -8.09
N THR A 599 3.68 -25.57 -8.06
CA THR A 599 5.12 -25.77 -8.23
C THR A 599 5.76 -26.30 -6.94
N GLU A 600 6.96 -26.84 -7.04
CA GLU A 600 7.72 -27.28 -5.86
C GLU A 600 8.00 -26.12 -4.89
N GLU A 601 8.30 -24.94 -5.43
CA GLU A 601 8.51 -23.73 -4.63
C GLU A 601 7.23 -23.29 -3.90
N GLU A 602 6.08 -23.25 -4.58
CA GLU A 602 4.79 -22.95 -3.97
C GLU A 602 4.45 -23.96 -2.86
N SER A 603 4.67 -25.24 -3.12
CA SER A 603 4.45 -26.31 -2.14
C SER A 603 5.37 -26.19 -0.93
N ALA A 604 6.66 -25.93 -1.14
CA ALA A 604 7.63 -25.76 -0.05
C ALA A 604 7.34 -24.51 0.78
N HIS A 605 6.98 -23.40 0.12
CA HIS A 605 6.60 -22.16 0.79
C HIS A 605 5.34 -22.36 1.66
N TYR A 606 4.31 -23.00 1.11
CA TYR A 606 3.10 -23.29 1.86
C TYR A 606 3.34 -24.22 3.04
N ARG A 607 4.12 -25.30 2.87
CA ARG A 607 4.45 -26.23 3.97
C ARG A 607 5.13 -25.53 5.14
N LYS A 608 6.05 -24.60 4.85
CA LYS A 608 6.69 -23.79 5.90
C LYS A 608 5.69 -22.95 6.68
N GLN A 609 4.69 -22.37 6.00
CA GLN A 609 3.60 -21.64 6.66
C GLN A 609 2.66 -22.58 7.42
N ALA A 610 2.33 -23.74 6.84
CA ALA A 610 1.48 -24.74 7.45
C ALA A 610 2.10 -25.28 8.76
N ASP A 611 3.41 -25.50 8.80
CA ASP A 611 4.14 -25.90 10.01
C ASP A 611 4.02 -24.84 11.12
N PHE A 612 4.11 -23.56 10.77
CA PHE A 612 3.87 -22.45 11.69
C PHE A 612 2.43 -22.48 12.24
N TYR A 613 1.43 -22.59 11.37
CA TYR A 613 0.03 -22.69 11.80
C TYR A 613 -0.22 -23.91 12.67
N GLN A 614 0.38 -25.06 12.34
CA GLN A 614 0.22 -26.30 13.09
C GLN A 614 0.81 -26.22 14.51
N ASN A 615 1.91 -25.47 14.68
CA ASN A 615 2.60 -25.37 15.96
C ASN A 615 2.03 -24.29 16.86
N ASP A 616 1.74 -23.10 16.28
CA ASP A 616 1.34 -21.92 17.05
C ASP A 616 -0.18 -21.77 17.14
N TRP A 617 -0.94 -22.46 16.26
CA TRP A 617 -2.38 -22.24 16.10
C TRP A 617 -3.16 -23.55 15.95
N ARG A 618 -2.97 -24.47 16.86
CA ARG A 618 -3.72 -25.74 16.87
C ARG A 618 -5.23 -25.53 16.95
N GLN A 619 -5.64 -24.49 17.68
CA GLN A 619 -7.03 -24.07 17.80
C GLN A 619 -7.18 -22.70 17.17
N THR A 620 -8.23 -22.53 16.40
CA THR A 620 -8.62 -21.24 15.83
C THR A 620 -9.78 -20.67 16.64
N ASP A 621 -9.49 -19.66 17.46
CA ASP A 621 -10.55 -18.95 18.20
C ASP A 621 -11.32 -18.01 17.26
N PRO A 622 -12.64 -17.89 17.42
CA PRO A 622 -13.44 -16.94 16.64
C PRO A 622 -13.08 -15.50 17.03
N LEU A 623 -13.15 -14.59 16.06
CA LEU A 623 -13.12 -13.16 16.35
C LEU A 623 -14.55 -12.64 16.41
N VAL A 624 -14.90 -11.99 17.54
CA VAL A 624 -16.22 -11.43 17.76
C VAL A 624 -16.09 -9.97 18.19
N PHE A 625 -16.89 -9.11 17.59
CA PHE A 625 -16.95 -7.71 17.99
C PHE A 625 -18.37 -7.14 17.81
N ARG A 626 -18.67 -6.09 18.56
CA ARG A 626 -19.95 -5.41 18.52
C ARG A 626 -19.73 -3.91 18.59
N MET A 627 -20.47 -3.16 17.77
CA MET A 627 -20.53 -1.71 17.80
C MET A 627 -21.93 -1.27 18.23
N ARG A 628 -22.00 -0.37 19.19
CA ARG A 628 -23.24 0.23 19.68
C ARG A 628 -23.28 1.72 19.40
N ARG A 629 -24.48 2.20 19.22
CA ARG A 629 -24.76 3.63 19.10
C ARG A 629 -25.44 4.08 20.40
N TYR A 630 -24.81 5.05 21.07
CA TYR A 630 -25.33 5.69 22.28
C TYR A 630 -25.88 7.07 21.97
#